data_a79eafb8644b8178643d5db0c1e5b9a7
#
_entry.id   a79eafb8644b8178643d5db0c1e5b9a7
#
_cell.length_a   1.000
_cell.length_b   1.000
_cell.length_c   1.000
_cell.angle_alpha   90.00
_cell.angle_beta   90.00
_cell.angle_gamma   90.00
#
_symmetry.space_group_name_H-M   'P 1'
#
loop_
_entity.id
_entity.type
_entity.pdbx_description
1 polymer ?
#
loop_
_entity_poly.entity_id
_entity_poly.type
_entity_poly.pdbx_seq_one_letter_code
_entity_poly.pdbx_strand_id
1 'polypeptide(L)'
;MLSIRRFVKGVDEPVWDEVLSASRRDSEDWGAVAVEGLLPKEKRPGFDFEGRFIAELDGKSVGLVHADVDKLNQDRKGLIRLSVIPEFRGTGIERQLLETALMELKVRGMTAAQAWADSKNRGYIQLLERLGFKHVRAGSTMEMDLANVSQNIGENEHVAIRPLQKDREEDTEMINWLDNEIYKGHFNFRPDTLEETRYFLFLSPYFKERETFFAVLNGERIGYVSVGIDEKYSLEKKVRAGRISSVGVLEGYRRRGIGTRLMLHGLETLKAKGMTKAILHVDDYNPTEALTLYEKVGFRVEKKDFTYERKL
;
A
#
# COMPACT_ATOMS: atom_id res chain seq x y z
N MET A 1 34.25 -3.70 8.97
CA MET A 1 33.89 -4.97 8.28
C MET A 1 32.37 -5.03 8.16
N LEU A 2 31.83 -5.45 7.01
CA LEU A 2 30.40 -5.62 6.82
C LEU A 2 29.92 -6.94 7.45
N SER A 3 28.85 -6.88 8.25
CA SER A 3 28.14 -8.05 8.80
C SER A 3 26.64 -7.89 8.62
N ILE A 4 25.92 -9.01 8.48
CA ILE A 4 24.47 -9.03 8.44
C ILE A 4 24.00 -9.94 9.58
N ARG A 5 23.17 -9.38 10.46
CA ARG A 5 22.61 -10.12 11.59
C ARG A 5 21.08 -10.11 11.58
N ARG A 6 20.49 -11.08 12.26
CA ARG A 6 19.06 -11.09 12.49
C ARG A 6 18.63 -9.94 13.38
N PHE A 7 17.45 -9.41 13.13
CA PHE A 7 16.75 -8.47 14.00
C PHE A 7 16.34 -9.16 15.31
N VAL A 8 16.54 -8.48 16.43
CA VAL A 8 16.16 -8.94 17.76
C VAL A 8 14.98 -8.12 18.26
N LYS A 9 13.80 -8.78 18.32
CA LYS A 9 12.55 -8.14 18.79
C LYS A 9 12.72 -7.66 20.25
N GLY A 10 12.24 -6.46 20.53
CA GLY A 10 12.35 -5.79 21.84
C GLY A 10 13.68 -5.04 22.03
N VAL A 11 14.59 -5.11 21.07
CA VAL A 11 15.91 -4.47 21.12
C VAL A 11 16.15 -3.58 19.91
N ASP A 12 15.88 -4.07 18.71
CA ASP A 12 16.28 -3.44 17.46
C ASP A 12 15.23 -2.51 16.81
N GLU A 13 14.06 -2.34 17.41
CA GLU A 13 13.02 -1.45 16.86
C GLU A 13 13.53 -0.01 16.67
N PRO A 14 14.26 0.60 17.65
CA PRO A 14 14.81 1.94 17.46
C PRO A 14 15.84 2.02 16.32
N VAL A 15 16.71 1.00 16.22
CA VAL A 15 17.73 0.91 15.16
C VAL A 15 17.05 0.76 13.79
N TRP A 16 16.00 -0.07 13.72
CA TRP A 16 15.22 -0.26 12.51
C TRP A 16 14.60 1.05 12.03
N ASP A 17 13.96 1.79 12.94
CA ASP A 17 13.31 3.06 12.62
C ASP A 17 14.34 4.14 12.24
N GLU A 18 15.49 4.19 12.89
CA GLU A 18 16.58 5.11 12.54
C GLU A 18 17.11 4.85 11.12
N VAL A 19 17.46 3.59 10.81
CA VAL A 19 17.99 3.22 9.48
C VAL A 19 16.92 3.40 8.41
N LEU A 20 15.68 3.03 8.70
CA LEU A 20 14.57 3.24 7.79
C LEU A 20 14.36 4.74 7.51
N SER A 21 14.44 5.59 8.52
CA SER A 21 14.42 7.04 8.39
C SER A 21 15.59 7.54 7.57
N ALA A 22 16.79 7.17 7.92
CA ALA A 22 18.00 7.60 7.23
C ALA A 22 18.03 7.16 5.76
N SER A 23 17.55 5.94 5.47
CA SER A 23 17.56 5.39 4.11
C SER A 23 16.73 6.19 3.11
N ARG A 24 15.93 7.11 3.55
CA ARG A 24 14.97 7.81 2.75
C ARG A 24 15.30 9.31 2.58
N ARG A 25 16.38 9.86 3.12
CA ARG A 25 16.71 11.30 3.13
C ARG A 25 16.86 11.95 1.77
N ASP A 26 17.21 11.19 0.73
CA ASP A 26 17.50 11.69 -0.62
C ASP A 26 16.42 11.39 -1.64
N SER A 27 15.33 10.74 -1.23
CA SER A 27 14.24 10.51 -2.15
C SER A 27 13.33 11.74 -2.18
N GLU A 28 12.88 12.13 -3.36
CA GLU A 28 11.85 13.17 -3.50
C GLU A 28 10.55 12.79 -2.76
N ASP A 29 10.42 11.51 -2.43
CA ASP A 29 9.34 10.93 -1.62
C ASP A 29 9.62 11.00 -0.11
N TRP A 30 10.66 11.73 0.32
CA TRP A 30 11.13 11.82 1.68
C TRP A 30 10.92 13.11 2.36
N GLY A 31 9.71 13.34 2.67
CA GLY A 31 9.39 14.22 3.75
C GLY A 31 9.20 13.42 5.02
N ALA A 32 9.79 13.84 6.06
CA ALA A 32 9.48 13.54 7.44
C ALA A 32 8.77 12.24 7.69
N VAL A 33 9.44 11.21 7.62
CA VAL A 33 9.13 10.26 8.22
C VAL A 33 8.78 9.22 8.64
N ALA A 34 9.07 8.78 9.50
CA ALA A 34 8.51 7.82 10.43
C ALA A 34 7.46 8.47 11.31
N VAL A 35 6.38 8.85 10.72
CA VAL A 35 5.19 9.18 11.51
C VAL A 35 4.80 7.95 12.34
N GLU A 36 5.28 6.75 11.91
CA GLU A 36 5.02 5.54 12.64
C GLU A 36 6.18 4.58 12.54
N GLY A 37 6.82 4.38 13.65
CA GLY A 37 7.84 3.37 13.81
C GLY A 37 7.35 1.95 13.51
N LEU A 38 8.23 1.01 13.63
CA LEU A 38 7.94 -0.40 13.41
C LEU A 38 6.85 -0.94 14.35
N LEU A 39 6.85 -0.52 15.61
CA LEU A 39 5.93 -1.00 16.66
C LEU A 39 4.43 -0.90 16.28
N PRO A 40 3.92 0.22 15.74
CA PRO A 40 2.55 0.27 15.28
C PRO A 40 2.25 -0.70 14.15
N LYS A 41 3.20 -0.96 13.24
CA LYS A 41 3.05 -1.92 12.14
C LYS A 41 3.00 -3.36 12.62
N GLU A 42 3.72 -3.67 13.69
CA GLU A 42 3.73 -5.00 14.32
C GLU A 42 2.38 -5.39 14.93
N LYS A 43 1.48 -4.40 15.14
CA LYS A 43 0.11 -4.66 15.61
C LYS A 43 -0.84 -5.17 14.52
N ARG A 44 -0.41 -5.16 13.26
CA ARG A 44 -1.23 -5.69 12.16
C ARG A 44 -1.44 -7.19 12.34
N PRO A 45 -2.67 -7.70 12.25
CA PRO A 45 -2.91 -9.14 12.21
C PRO A 45 -2.07 -9.80 11.10
N GLY A 46 -1.51 -10.96 11.39
CA GLY A 46 -0.65 -11.67 10.43
C GLY A 46 0.71 -11.01 10.16
N PHE A 47 1.12 -10.01 10.95
CA PHE A 47 2.44 -9.40 10.78
C PHE A 47 3.55 -10.44 10.94
N ASP A 48 4.47 -10.47 9.98
CA ASP A 48 5.61 -11.38 10.01
C ASP A 48 6.75 -10.81 10.87
N PHE A 49 6.94 -11.41 12.05
CA PHE A 49 8.02 -11.03 12.97
C PHE A 49 9.38 -11.61 12.58
N GLU A 50 9.40 -12.59 11.71
CA GLU A 50 10.60 -13.26 11.23
C GLU A 50 11.17 -12.56 9.98
N GLY A 51 12.28 -13.07 9.47
CA GLY A 51 12.83 -12.64 8.19
C GLY A 51 13.41 -11.23 8.16
N ARG A 52 13.64 -10.59 9.31
CA ARG A 52 14.22 -9.25 9.40
C ARG A 52 15.72 -9.32 9.70
N PHE A 53 16.51 -8.52 8.94
CA PHE A 53 17.95 -8.46 9.09
C PHE A 53 18.45 -7.03 9.02
N ILE A 54 19.56 -6.77 9.72
CA ILE A 54 20.27 -5.50 9.81
C ILE A 54 21.67 -5.69 9.25
N ALA A 55 22.08 -4.83 8.31
CA ALA A 55 23.46 -4.74 7.85
C ALA A 55 24.22 -3.72 8.68
N GLU A 56 25.35 -4.13 9.23
CA GLU A 56 26.25 -3.29 10.01
C GLU A 56 27.62 -3.18 9.33
N LEU A 57 28.11 -1.96 9.16
CA LEU A 57 29.43 -1.66 8.64
C LEU A 57 30.22 -0.94 9.72
N ASP A 58 31.32 -1.57 10.18
CA ASP A 58 32.19 -1.04 11.23
C ASP A 58 31.43 -0.58 12.49
N GLY A 59 30.46 -1.40 12.91
CA GLY A 59 29.61 -1.14 14.09
C GLY A 59 28.46 -0.18 13.90
N LYS A 60 28.27 0.36 12.68
CA LYS A 60 27.16 1.24 12.35
C LYS A 60 26.10 0.49 11.53
N SER A 61 24.84 0.56 11.92
CA SER A 61 23.72 0.02 11.16
C SER A 61 23.45 0.89 9.92
N VAL A 62 23.54 0.29 8.73
CA VAL A 62 23.53 1.02 7.45
C VAL A 62 22.49 0.52 6.45
N GLY A 63 21.86 -0.62 6.73
CA GLY A 63 20.87 -1.20 5.85
C GLY A 63 19.96 -2.20 6.55
N LEU A 64 18.80 -2.43 5.98
CA LEU A 64 17.75 -3.32 6.47
C LEU A 64 17.21 -4.16 5.34
N VAL A 65 16.82 -5.39 5.64
CA VAL A 65 15.97 -6.18 4.76
C VAL A 65 14.92 -6.95 5.56
N HIS A 66 13.72 -6.99 5.03
CA HIS A 66 12.63 -7.85 5.52
C HIS A 66 12.23 -8.82 4.42
N ALA A 67 12.43 -10.11 4.66
CA ALA A 67 11.91 -11.22 3.87
C ALA A 67 10.53 -11.60 4.43
N ASP A 68 9.52 -10.79 4.08
CA ASP A 68 8.16 -10.80 4.62
C ASP A 68 7.36 -11.97 4.02
N VAL A 69 6.74 -12.79 4.85
CA VAL A 69 5.91 -13.94 4.46
C VAL A 69 4.51 -13.78 4.99
N ASP A 70 3.54 -13.67 4.09
CA ASP A 70 2.13 -13.76 4.45
C ASP A 70 1.74 -15.24 4.63
N LYS A 71 1.60 -15.66 5.90
CA LYS A 71 1.30 -17.05 6.26
C LYS A 71 -0.11 -17.50 5.82
N LEU A 72 -1.01 -16.56 5.52
CA LEU A 72 -2.36 -16.82 5.02
C LEU A 72 -2.40 -16.97 3.50
N ASN A 73 -1.36 -16.54 2.80
CA ASN A 73 -1.29 -16.62 1.35
C ASN A 73 -0.79 -18.00 0.89
N GLN A 74 -1.63 -18.71 0.14
CA GLN A 74 -1.32 -20.04 -0.39
C GLN A 74 -0.35 -20.04 -1.58
N ASP A 75 -0.10 -18.88 -2.20
CA ASP A 75 0.78 -18.75 -3.38
C ASP A 75 2.26 -18.98 -3.04
N ARG A 76 2.60 -19.06 -1.76
CA ARG A 76 3.97 -19.27 -1.26
C ARG A 76 4.96 -18.27 -1.87
N LYS A 77 4.56 -17.01 -1.97
CA LYS A 77 5.40 -15.89 -2.40
C LYS A 77 5.81 -15.05 -1.21
N GLY A 78 7.10 -14.75 -1.09
CA GLY A 78 7.60 -13.83 -0.08
C GLY A 78 7.86 -12.46 -0.68
N LEU A 79 7.69 -11.40 0.10
CA LEU A 79 7.94 -10.02 -0.32
C LEU A 79 9.23 -9.51 0.33
N ILE A 80 10.17 -9.02 -0.48
CA ILE A 80 11.40 -8.42 0.01
C ILE A 80 11.25 -6.92 0.09
N ARG A 81 11.49 -6.36 1.27
CA ARG A 81 11.57 -4.92 1.51
C ARG A 81 12.99 -4.56 1.91
N LEU A 82 13.66 -3.76 1.08
CA LEU A 82 15.06 -3.36 1.25
C LEU A 82 15.15 -1.86 1.54
N SER A 83 16.01 -1.50 2.48
CA SER A 83 16.38 -0.10 2.76
C SER A 83 17.87 -0.01 3.06
N VAL A 84 18.58 0.90 2.38
CA VAL A 84 20.00 1.19 2.62
C VAL A 84 20.17 2.69 2.69
N ILE A 85 20.92 3.16 3.68
CA ILE A 85 21.24 4.58 3.87
C ILE A 85 21.97 5.09 2.60
N PRO A 86 21.62 6.29 2.06
CA PRO A 86 22.11 6.77 0.77
C PRO A 86 23.63 6.70 0.59
N GLU A 87 24.38 7.10 1.60
CA GLU A 87 25.85 7.15 1.59
C GLU A 87 26.52 5.77 1.42
N PHE A 88 25.77 4.70 1.65
CA PHE A 88 26.24 3.32 1.57
C PHE A 88 25.67 2.54 0.38
N ARG A 89 24.86 3.19 -0.47
CA ARG A 89 24.32 2.55 -1.67
C ARG A 89 25.39 2.33 -2.74
N GLY A 90 25.19 1.28 -3.53
CA GLY A 90 26.13 0.92 -4.61
C GLY A 90 27.43 0.30 -4.11
N THR A 91 27.61 0.09 -2.82
CA THR A 91 28.80 -0.52 -2.23
C THR A 91 28.71 -2.04 -2.09
N GLY A 92 27.61 -2.64 -2.56
CA GLY A 92 27.35 -4.08 -2.51
C GLY A 92 26.52 -4.54 -1.31
N ILE A 93 26.16 -3.63 -0.38
CA ILE A 93 25.31 -3.92 0.79
C ILE A 93 23.94 -4.38 0.35
N GLU A 94 23.33 -3.71 -0.64
CA GLU A 94 22.02 -4.07 -1.17
C GLU A 94 21.99 -5.49 -1.71
N ARG A 95 23.07 -5.88 -2.41
CA ARG A 95 23.19 -7.23 -2.96
C ARG A 95 23.24 -8.28 -1.86
N GLN A 96 24.06 -8.08 -0.83
CA GLN A 96 24.20 -9.03 0.27
C GLN A 96 22.90 -9.16 1.08
N LEU A 97 22.20 -8.04 1.32
CA LEU A 97 20.89 -8.04 1.98
C LEU A 97 19.83 -8.78 1.15
N LEU A 98 19.79 -8.57 -0.18
CA LEU A 98 18.87 -9.29 -1.09
C LEU A 98 19.18 -10.79 -1.13
N GLU A 99 20.44 -11.18 -1.20
CA GLU A 99 20.86 -12.59 -1.18
C GLU A 99 20.49 -13.25 0.17
N THR A 100 20.65 -12.54 1.29
CA THR A 100 20.21 -13.00 2.62
C THR A 100 18.70 -13.20 2.66
N ALA A 101 17.92 -12.26 2.15
CA ALA A 101 16.46 -12.35 2.09
C ALA A 101 15.99 -13.51 1.20
N LEU A 102 16.63 -13.70 0.05
CA LEU A 102 16.33 -14.82 -0.86
C LEU A 102 16.57 -16.18 -0.19
N MET A 103 17.68 -16.31 0.53
CA MET A 103 17.99 -17.52 1.29
C MET A 103 16.97 -17.75 2.40
N GLU A 104 16.61 -16.73 3.15
CA GLU A 104 15.61 -16.79 4.21
C GLU A 104 14.25 -17.26 3.66
N LEU A 105 13.78 -16.65 2.57
CA LEU A 105 12.52 -17.04 1.92
C LEU A 105 12.54 -18.51 1.47
N LYS A 106 13.65 -18.94 0.91
CA LYS A 106 13.83 -20.34 0.50
C LYS A 106 13.79 -21.31 1.68
N VAL A 107 14.49 -21.00 2.77
CA VAL A 107 14.46 -21.79 4.02
C VAL A 107 13.04 -21.86 4.57
N ARG A 108 12.28 -20.77 4.48
CA ARG A 108 10.87 -20.71 4.93
C ARG A 108 9.90 -21.34 3.94
N GLY A 109 10.40 -21.99 2.89
CA GLY A 109 9.61 -22.78 1.95
C GLY A 109 8.84 -21.95 0.92
N MET A 110 9.22 -20.70 0.69
CA MET A 110 8.64 -19.92 -0.41
C MET A 110 9.13 -20.42 -1.76
N THR A 111 8.29 -20.32 -2.79
CA THR A 111 8.60 -20.75 -4.17
C THR A 111 8.98 -19.58 -5.06
N ALA A 112 8.64 -18.36 -4.64
CA ALA A 112 9.00 -17.13 -5.33
C ALA A 112 9.25 -15.99 -4.35
N ALA A 113 10.08 -15.04 -4.76
CA ALA A 113 10.33 -13.78 -4.08
C ALA A 113 9.85 -12.63 -4.95
N GLN A 114 9.15 -11.67 -4.36
CA GLN A 114 8.77 -10.41 -4.98
C GLN A 114 9.51 -9.26 -4.35
N ALA A 115 9.76 -8.20 -5.13
CA ALA A 115 10.31 -6.93 -4.67
C ALA A 115 9.65 -5.78 -5.43
N TRP A 116 9.43 -4.64 -4.75
CA TRP A 116 8.91 -3.43 -5.37
C TRP A 116 10.04 -2.43 -5.62
N ALA A 117 9.98 -1.79 -6.77
CA ALA A 117 10.94 -0.77 -7.16
C ALA A 117 10.23 0.47 -7.72
N ASP A 118 10.63 1.65 -7.25
CA ASP A 118 10.27 2.89 -7.92
C ASP A 118 10.81 2.86 -9.36
N SER A 119 9.99 3.23 -10.34
CA SER A 119 10.36 3.26 -11.75
C SER A 119 11.57 4.17 -12.05
N LYS A 120 11.81 5.16 -11.21
CA LYS A 120 12.96 6.09 -11.30
C LYS A 120 14.24 5.51 -10.68
N ASN A 121 14.14 4.49 -9.81
CA ASN A 121 15.31 3.88 -9.14
C ASN A 121 16.01 2.84 -10.04
N ARG A 122 16.67 3.33 -11.09
CA ARG A 122 17.35 2.49 -12.09
C ARG A 122 18.43 1.59 -11.49
N GLY A 123 19.16 2.07 -10.48
CA GLY A 123 20.20 1.27 -9.82
C GLY A 123 19.65 0.04 -9.12
N TYR A 124 18.55 0.20 -8.39
CA TYR A 124 17.89 -0.92 -7.73
C TYR A 124 17.23 -1.89 -8.73
N ILE A 125 16.59 -1.35 -9.77
CA ILE A 125 16.02 -2.15 -10.87
C ILE A 125 17.09 -3.03 -11.51
N GLN A 126 18.24 -2.46 -11.92
CA GLN A 126 19.35 -3.22 -12.51
C GLN A 126 19.89 -4.29 -11.55
N LEU A 127 19.94 -4.00 -10.25
CA LEU A 127 20.36 -4.98 -9.24
C LEU A 127 19.39 -6.16 -9.17
N LEU A 128 18.08 -5.90 -9.14
CA LEU A 128 17.05 -6.94 -9.16
C LEU A 128 17.18 -7.82 -10.42
N GLU A 129 17.33 -7.21 -11.59
CA GLU A 129 17.48 -7.93 -12.87
C GLU A 129 18.75 -8.80 -12.89
N ARG A 130 19.88 -8.27 -12.40
CA ARG A 130 21.13 -9.05 -12.25
C ARG A 130 20.99 -10.23 -11.29
N LEU A 131 20.12 -10.12 -10.29
CA LEU A 131 19.78 -11.20 -9.37
C LEU A 131 18.70 -12.15 -9.94
N GLY A 132 18.30 -11.99 -11.20
CA GLY A 132 17.37 -12.87 -11.89
C GLY A 132 15.89 -12.58 -11.62
N PHE A 133 15.56 -11.43 -11.05
CA PHE A 133 14.18 -10.98 -10.97
C PHE A 133 13.68 -10.49 -12.35
N LYS A 134 12.41 -10.72 -12.61
CA LYS A 134 11.73 -10.26 -13.83
C LYS A 134 10.59 -9.32 -13.46
N HIS A 135 10.41 -8.26 -14.25
CA HIS A 135 9.26 -7.38 -14.14
C HIS A 135 7.97 -8.15 -14.43
N VAL A 136 6.99 -8.10 -13.52
CA VAL A 136 5.72 -8.83 -13.64
C VAL A 136 4.49 -7.92 -13.55
N ARG A 137 4.59 -6.76 -12.91
CA ARG A 137 3.48 -5.84 -12.72
C ARG A 137 3.98 -4.40 -12.65
N ALA A 138 3.13 -3.46 -13.06
CA ALA A 138 3.30 -2.03 -12.83
C ALA A 138 2.09 -1.48 -12.06
N GLY A 139 2.34 -0.51 -11.19
CA GLY A 139 1.33 0.25 -10.49
C GLY A 139 1.57 1.75 -10.66
N SER A 140 0.50 2.52 -10.51
CA SER A 140 0.55 3.97 -10.61
C SER A 140 -0.02 4.62 -9.35
N THR A 141 0.75 5.53 -8.76
CA THR A 141 0.19 6.52 -7.84
C THR A 141 -0.35 7.66 -8.68
N MET A 142 -1.62 7.97 -8.50
CA MET A 142 -2.28 9.07 -9.21
C MET A 142 -2.68 10.16 -8.23
N GLU A 143 -2.62 11.40 -8.69
CA GLU A 143 -3.04 12.57 -7.91
C GLU A 143 -4.04 13.44 -8.67
N MET A 144 -4.81 14.21 -7.90
CA MET A 144 -5.80 15.17 -8.41
C MET A 144 -5.86 16.40 -7.50
N ASP A 145 -6.00 17.59 -8.08
CA ASP A 145 -6.31 18.80 -7.33
C ASP A 145 -7.82 18.85 -7.03
N LEU A 146 -8.17 18.94 -5.75
CA LEU A 146 -9.56 18.95 -5.31
C LEU A 146 -10.33 20.25 -5.65
N ALA A 147 -9.62 21.29 -6.09
CA ALA A 147 -10.30 22.47 -6.67
C ALA A 147 -11.04 22.11 -7.97
N ASN A 148 -10.55 21.09 -8.70
CA ASN A 148 -11.06 20.68 -10.00
C ASN A 148 -12.13 19.57 -9.93
N VAL A 149 -12.60 19.21 -8.72
CA VAL A 149 -13.70 18.22 -8.58
C VAL A 149 -14.95 18.75 -9.28
N SER A 150 -15.41 18.01 -10.30
CA SER A 150 -16.65 18.31 -10.99
C SER A 150 -17.84 18.14 -10.04
N GLN A 151 -18.70 19.14 -9.95
CA GLN A 151 -19.92 19.08 -9.15
C GLN A 151 -21.07 18.29 -9.84
N ASN A 152 -20.87 17.89 -11.09
CA ASN A 152 -21.85 17.06 -11.81
C ASN A 152 -21.71 15.59 -11.42
N ILE A 153 -22.23 15.27 -10.24
CA ILE A 153 -22.58 13.89 -9.90
C ILE A 153 -23.77 13.53 -10.77
N GLY A 154 -23.54 12.76 -11.82
CA GLY A 154 -24.65 12.21 -12.61
C GLY A 154 -25.66 11.58 -11.64
N GLU A 155 -26.87 12.11 -11.59
CA GLU A 155 -27.94 11.64 -10.72
C GLU A 155 -28.34 10.22 -11.13
N ASN A 156 -27.74 9.23 -10.50
CA ASN A 156 -28.35 7.92 -10.46
C ASN A 156 -29.25 7.92 -9.21
N GLU A 157 -30.48 8.39 -9.36
CA GLU A 157 -31.44 8.67 -8.29
C GLU A 157 -31.75 7.45 -7.41
N HIS A 158 -31.38 6.26 -7.85
CA HIS A 158 -31.71 5.01 -7.16
C HIS A 158 -30.61 4.48 -6.23
N VAL A 159 -29.40 5.05 -6.24
CA VAL A 159 -28.29 4.59 -5.38
C VAL A 159 -28.05 5.59 -4.25
N ALA A 160 -28.33 5.21 -3.03
CA ALA A 160 -28.01 6.01 -1.85
C ALA A 160 -26.54 5.80 -1.41
N ILE A 161 -25.92 6.85 -0.89
CA ILE A 161 -24.61 6.74 -0.21
C ILE A 161 -24.85 6.81 1.29
N ARG A 162 -24.37 5.81 2.03
CA ARG A 162 -24.52 5.70 3.50
C ARG A 162 -23.16 5.53 4.16
N PRO A 163 -22.85 6.28 5.23
CA PRO A 163 -21.62 6.06 5.98
C PRO A 163 -21.64 4.69 6.68
N LEU A 164 -20.46 4.09 6.82
CA LEU A 164 -20.23 2.94 7.69
C LEU A 164 -20.40 3.38 9.14
N GLN A 165 -21.14 2.62 9.93
CA GLN A 165 -21.34 2.84 11.35
C GLN A 165 -20.36 1.98 12.14
N LYS A 166 -19.40 2.63 12.83
CA LYS A 166 -18.27 1.94 13.50
C LYS A 166 -18.70 1.04 14.67
N ASP A 167 -19.83 1.32 15.26
CA ASP A 167 -20.46 0.58 16.36
C ASP A 167 -21.33 -0.60 15.88
N ARG A 168 -21.53 -0.73 14.56
CA ARG A 168 -22.29 -1.83 13.97
C ARG A 168 -21.35 -2.88 13.39
N GLU A 169 -21.27 -4.02 14.07
CA GLU A 169 -20.45 -5.16 13.61
C GLU A 169 -20.85 -5.63 12.20
N GLU A 170 -22.14 -5.65 11.90
CA GLU A 170 -22.70 -5.97 10.59
C GLU A 170 -22.11 -5.10 9.44
N ASP A 171 -21.75 -3.84 9.70
CA ASP A 171 -21.13 -2.98 8.70
C ASP A 171 -19.66 -3.39 8.46
N THR A 172 -18.96 -3.84 9.52
CA THR A 172 -17.59 -4.35 9.40
C THR A 172 -17.54 -5.67 8.64
N GLU A 173 -18.43 -6.59 8.98
CA GLU A 173 -18.59 -7.87 8.26
C GLU A 173 -18.93 -7.64 6.78
N MET A 174 -19.80 -6.68 6.50
CA MET A 174 -20.18 -6.34 5.13
C MET A 174 -19.03 -5.75 4.33
N ILE A 175 -18.19 -4.87 4.93
CA ILE A 175 -16.99 -4.37 4.26
C ILE A 175 -16.01 -5.51 3.99
N ASN A 176 -15.78 -6.41 4.94
CA ASN A 176 -14.92 -7.56 4.74
C ASN A 176 -15.40 -8.42 3.56
N TRP A 177 -16.69 -8.70 3.50
CA TRP A 177 -17.28 -9.47 2.40
C TRP A 177 -17.18 -8.72 1.06
N LEU A 178 -17.56 -7.44 1.02
CA LEU A 178 -17.49 -6.62 -0.21
C LEU A 178 -16.07 -6.52 -0.76
N ASP A 179 -15.09 -6.26 0.12
CA ASP A 179 -13.69 -6.13 -0.26
C ASP A 179 -13.20 -7.43 -0.90
N ASN A 180 -13.44 -8.55 -0.23
CA ASN A 180 -13.06 -9.87 -0.71
C ASN A 180 -13.72 -10.24 -2.05
N GLU A 181 -14.99 -9.94 -2.26
CA GLU A 181 -15.68 -10.23 -3.53
C GLU A 181 -15.27 -9.28 -4.65
N ILE A 182 -15.10 -7.98 -4.37
CA ILE A 182 -14.76 -6.95 -5.36
C ILE A 182 -13.35 -7.15 -5.92
N TYR A 183 -12.38 -7.50 -5.04
CA TYR A 183 -10.98 -7.65 -5.42
C TYR A 183 -10.57 -9.08 -5.78
N LYS A 184 -11.49 -10.02 -5.73
CA LYS A 184 -11.28 -11.39 -6.18
C LYS A 184 -10.75 -11.42 -7.63
N GLY A 185 -9.63 -12.11 -7.84
CA GLY A 185 -8.96 -12.17 -9.14
C GLY A 185 -8.00 -11.01 -9.43
N HIS A 186 -7.82 -10.06 -8.52
CA HIS A 186 -6.71 -9.11 -8.62
C HIS A 186 -5.36 -9.79 -8.38
N PHE A 187 -4.31 -9.19 -8.90
CA PHE A 187 -2.95 -9.69 -8.73
C PHE A 187 -2.57 -9.82 -7.25
N ASN A 188 -2.03 -10.96 -6.84
CA ASN A 188 -1.69 -11.30 -5.46
C ASN A 188 -2.88 -11.24 -4.48
N PHE A 189 -4.11 -11.33 -4.97
CA PHE A 189 -5.27 -11.35 -4.09
C PHE A 189 -5.26 -12.57 -3.17
N ARG A 190 -5.56 -12.33 -1.92
CA ARG A 190 -6.05 -13.33 -0.98
C ARG A 190 -7.15 -12.70 -0.11
N PRO A 191 -8.12 -13.47 0.38
CA PRO A 191 -9.15 -12.90 1.23
C PRO A 191 -8.57 -12.34 2.53
N ASP A 192 -9.00 -11.13 2.90
CA ASP A 192 -8.72 -10.57 4.21
C ASP A 192 -9.61 -11.21 5.28
N THR A 193 -9.04 -11.48 6.44
CA THR A 193 -9.81 -11.90 7.62
C THR A 193 -10.60 -10.71 8.18
N LEU A 194 -11.66 -11.00 8.94
CA LEU A 194 -12.42 -9.95 9.60
C LEU A 194 -11.57 -9.13 10.59
N GLU A 195 -10.58 -9.76 11.23
CA GLU A 195 -9.64 -9.10 12.12
C GLU A 195 -8.74 -8.10 11.35
N GLU A 196 -8.24 -8.49 10.18
CA GLU A 196 -7.48 -7.59 9.29
C GLU A 196 -8.33 -6.40 8.84
N THR A 197 -9.57 -6.64 8.43
CA THR A 197 -10.52 -5.59 8.07
C THR A 197 -10.75 -4.62 9.22
N ARG A 198 -10.98 -5.11 10.45
CA ARG A 198 -11.08 -4.25 11.64
C ARG A 198 -9.83 -3.43 11.88
N TYR A 199 -8.67 -4.07 11.78
CA TYR A 199 -7.40 -3.35 11.91
C TYR A 199 -7.29 -2.23 10.88
N PHE A 200 -7.54 -2.52 9.60
CA PHE A 200 -7.44 -1.50 8.55
C PHE A 200 -8.46 -0.38 8.68
N LEU A 201 -9.68 -0.66 9.12
CA LEU A 201 -10.72 0.35 9.27
C LEU A 201 -10.50 1.27 10.49
N PHE A 202 -10.04 0.72 11.62
CA PHE A 202 -10.13 1.42 12.89
C PHE A 202 -8.79 1.64 13.61
N LEU A 203 -7.80 0.80 13.35
CA LEU A 203 -6.56 0.76 14.12
C LEU A 203 -5.32 1.09 13.29
N SER A 204 -5.43 0.97 11.96
CA SER A 204 -4.31 1.20 11.07
C SER A 204 -3.84 2.66 11.15
N PRO A 205 -2.56 2.86 11.41
CA PRO A 205 -2.00 4.18 11.54
C PRO A 205 -1.77 4.89 10.19
N TYR A 206 -1.96 4.20 9.06
CA TYR A 206 -1.62 4.74 7.75
C TYR A 206 -2.46 5.95 7.31
N PHE A 207 -3.73 6.05 7.82
CA PHE A 207 -4.60 7.16 7.44
C PHE A 207 -5.37 7.64 8.66
N LYS A 208 -5.31 8.93 8.95
CA LYS A 208 -6.13 9.55 9.96
C LYS A 208 -7.53 9.87 9.43
N GLU A 209 -8.46 10.03 10.35
CA GLU A 209 -9.85 10.40 10.05
C GLU A 209 -10.45 9.58 8.90
N ARG A 210 -10.21 8.26 8.91
CA ARG A 210 -10.76 7.36 7.90
C ARG A 210 -12.28 7.33 7.97
N GLU A 211 -12.90 7.49 6.80
CA GLU A 211 -14.33 7.31 6.58
C GLU A 211 -14.57 6.32 5.45
N THR A 212 -15.60 5.51 5.61
CA THR A 212 -16.03 4.52 4.62
C THR A 212 -17.52 4.70 4.36
N PHE A 213 -17.91 4.65 3.10
CA PHE A 213 -19.29 4.84 2.65
C PHE A 213 -19.71 3.69 1.75
N PHE A 214 -20.92 3.19 1.97
CA PHE A 214 -21.55 2.19 1.13
C PHE A 214 -22.37 2.83 0.02
N ALA A 215 -22.35 2.25 -1.17
CA ALA A 215 -23.39 2.44 -2.17
C ALA A 215 -24.51 1.44 -1.89
N VAL A 216 -25.73 1.93 -1.71
CA VAL A 216 -26.92 1.13 -1.36
C VAL A 216 -27.96 1.26 -2.48
N LEU A 217 -28.39 0.13 -3.02
CA LEU A 217 -29.47 0.04 -4.02
C LEU A 217 -30.53 -0.94 -3.52
N ASN A 218 -31.78 -0.51 -3.44
CA ASN A 218 -32.91 -1.33 -2.94
C ASN A 218 -32.63 -2.00 -1.59
N GLY A 219 -31.89 -1.32 -0.69
CA GLY A 219 -31.50 -1.83 0.62
C GLY A 219 -30.24 -2.70 0.63
N GLU A 220 -29.72 -3.11 -0.51
CA GLU A 220 -28.50 -3.91 -0.62
C GLU A 220 -27.25 -3.03 -0.73
N ARG A 221 -26.19 -3.38 -0.03
CA ARG A 221 -24.87 -2.76 -0.12
C ARG A 221 -24.10 -3.37 -1.28
N ILE A 222 -23.92 -2.61 -2.36
CA ILE A 222 -23.42 -3.08 -3.67
C ILE A 222 -22.01 -2.57 -4.02
N GLY A 223 -21.44 -1.76 -3.18
CA GLY A 223 -20.10 -1.20 -3.34
C GLY A 223 -19.76 -0.27 -2.21
N TYR A 224 -18.54 0.24 -2.21
CA TYR A 224 -18.08 1.15 -1.17
C TYR A 224 -16.93 2.04 -1.65
N VAL A 225 -16.65 3.10 -0.89
CA VAL A 225 -15.44 3.92 -0.97
C VAL A 225 -14.90 4.17 0.42
N SER A 226 -13.58 4.06 0.59
CA SER A 226 -12.87 4.42 1.82
C SER A 226 -11.90 5.56 1.55
N VAL A 227 -11.95 6.59 2.39
CA VAL A 227 -11.09 7.78 2.31
C VAL A 227 -10.44 8.07 3.64
N GLY A 228 -9.33 8.79 3.63
CA GLY A 228 -8.66 9.24 4.86
C GLY A 228 -7.59 10.29 4.58
N ILE A 229 -7.11 10.98 5.61
CA ILE A 229 -6.03 11.95 5.49
C ILE A 229 -4.71 11.19 5.39
N ASP A 230 -3.93 11.47 4.34
CA ASP A 230 -2.58 10.93 4.17
C ASP A 230 -1.55 11.93 4.70
N GLU A 231 -1.28 11.85 6.01
CA GLU A 231 -0.30 12.73 6.63
C GLU A 231 1.11 12.55 6.07
N LYS A 232 1.47 11.31 5.74
CA LYS A 232 2.78 11.01 5.19
C LYS A 232 2.97 11.75 3.86
N TYR A 233 2.07 11.56 2.90
CA TYR A 233 2.14 12.26 1.62
C TYR A 233 2.03 13.78 1.79
N SER A 234 1.20 14.24 2.74
CA SER A 234 1.05 15.66 3.04
C SER A 234 2.36 16.30 3.48
N LEU A 235 3.10 15.65 4.36
CA LEU A 235 4.41 16.09 4.83
C LEU A 235 5.46 16.04 3.72
N GLU A 236 5.51 14.94 2.97
CA GLU A 236 6.46 14.73 1.88
C GLU A 236 6.33 15.78 0.79
N LYS A 237 5.13 16.07 0.36
CA LYS A 237 4.87 17.01 -0.75
C LYS A 237 4.51 18.43 -0.28
N LYS A 238 4.48 18.68 1.04
CA LYS A 238 4.09 19.96 1.65
C LYS A 238 2.73 20.46 1.17
N VAL A 239 1.76 19.54 1.09
CA VAL A 239 0.38 19.77 0.67
C VAL A 239 -0.60 19.18 1.68
N ARG A 240 -1.87 19.53 1.61
CA ARG A 240 -2.94 18.87 2.38
C ARG A 240 -3.55 17.76 1.51
N ALA A 241 -3.11 16.53 1.70
CA ALA A 241 -3.51 15.41 0.87
C ALA A 241 -4.41 14.42 1.60
N GLY A 242 -5.49 14.04 0.93
CA GLY A 242 -6.30 12.89 1.30
C GLY A 242 -6.10 11.74 0.33
N ARG A 243 -6.39 10.53 0.77
CA ARG A 243 -6.28 9.33 -0.05
C ARG A 243 -7.64 8.65 -0.22
N ILE A 244 -7.94 8.26 -1.46
CA ILE A 244 -8.92 7.21 -1.73
C ILE A 244 -8.18 5.89 -1.51
N SER A 245 -8.43 5.24 -0.37
CA SER A 245 -7.71 4.02 -0.01
C SER A 245 -8.30 2.77 -0.66
N SER A 246 -9.59 2.79 -0.96
CA SER A 246 -10.29 1.72 -1.67
C SER A 246 -11.56 2.26 -2.30
N VAL A 247 -11.94 1.78 -3.48
CA VAL A 247 -13.22 2.02 -4.12
C VAL A 247 -13.58 0.83 -4.99
N GLY A 248 -14.79 0.34 -4.85
CA GLY A 248 -15.22 -0.79 -5.65
C GLY A 248 -16.73 -0.99 -5.70
N VAL A 249 -17.16 -1.73 -6.70
CA VAL A 249 -18.56 -2.10 -6.95
C VAL A 249 -18.61 -3.57 -7.33
N LEU A 250 -19.56 -4.31 -6.77
CA LEU A 250 -19.82 -5.70 -7.12
C LEU A 250 -20.03 -5.87 -8.63
N GLU A 251 -19.54 -6.95 -9.19
CA GLU A 251 -19.49 -7.19 -10.64
C GLU A 251 -20.84 -6.99 -11.32
N GLY A 252 -21.91 -7.54 -10.78
CA GLY A 252 -23.28 -7.43 -11.35
C GLY A 252 -23.85 -6.01 -11.37
N TYR A 253 -23.20 -5.05 -10.70
CA TYR A 253 -23.65 -3.65 -10.62
C TYR A 253 -22.69 -2.67 -11.29
N ARG A 254 -21.59 -3.15 -11.92
CA ARG A 254 -20.61 -2.31 -12.62
C ARG A 254 -21.21 -1.67 -13.88
N ARG A 255 -20.52 -0.66 -14.42
CA ARG A 255 -20.87 0.08 -15.66
C ARG A 255 -22.22 0.82 -15.60
N ARG A 256 -22.69 1.12 -14.38
CA ARG A 256 -23.92 1.90 -14.12
C ARG A 256 -23.64 3.26 -13.45
N GLY A 257 -22.42 3.78 -13.54
CA GLY A 257 -22.03 5.06 -12.93
C GLY A 257 -21.79 5.02 -11.41
N ILE A 258 -22.03 3.88 -10.74
CA ILE A 258 -21.94 3.76 -9.29
C ILE A 258 -20.52 4.02 -8.78
N GLY A 259 -19.48 3.48 -9.45
CA GLY A 259 -18.10 3.72 -9.11
C GLY A 259 -17.70 5.20 -9.20
N THR A 260 -18.16 5.90 -10.22
CA THR A 260 -17.96 7.35 -10.38
C THR A 260 -18.63 8.11 -9.23
N ARG A 261 -19.85 7.77 -8.87
CA ARG A 261 -20.58 8.39 -7.77
C ARG A 261 -19.89 8.19 -6.41
N LEU A 262 -19.42 6.98 -6.13
CA LEU A 262 -18.63 6.67 -4.94
C LEU A 262 -17.33 7.50 -4.90
N MET A 263 -16.62 7.56 -6.04
CA MET A 263 -15.39 8.34 -6.17
C MET A 263 -15.64 9.82 -5.89
N LEU A 264 -16.62 10.42 -6.54
CA LEU A 264 -16.96 11.83 -6.34
C LEU A 264 -17.37 12.12 -4.90
N HIS A 265 -18.17 11.25 -4.25
CA HIS A 265 -18.51 11.38 -2.84
C HIS A 265 -17.26 11.35 -1.93
N GLY A 266 -16.33 10.43 -2.21
CA GLY A 266 -15.05 10.37 -1.49
C GLY A 266 -14.22 11.64 -1.67
N LEU A 267 -14.14 12.19 -2.87
CA LEU A 267 -13.42 13.44 -3.16
C LEU A 267 -14.06 14.65 -2.48
N GLU A 268 -15.38 14.75 -2.46
CA GLU A 268 -16.12 15.80 -1.73
C GLU A 268 -15.88 15.70 -0.23
N THR A 269 -15.88 14.48 0.32
CA THR A 269 -15.54 14.24 1.73
C THR A 269 -14.14 14.72 2.06
N LEU A 270 -13.13 14.42 1.25
CA LEU A 270 -11.77 14.90 1.43
C LEU A 270 -11.68 16.43 1.32
N LYS A 271 -12.37 17.02 0.36
CA LYS A 271 -12.45 18.48 0.19
C LYS A 271 -13.09 19.15 1.41
N ALA A 272 -14.19 18.60 1.94
CA ALA A 272 -14.84 19.10 3.16
C ALA A 272 -13.94 19.03 4.39
N LYS A 273 -13.03 18.04 4.47
CA LYS A 273 -11.98 17.95 5.49
C LYS A 273 -10.81 18.93 5.23
N GLY A 274 -10.92 19.77 4.22
CA GLY A 274 -9.95 20.79 3.86
C GLY A 274 -8.70 20.25 3.16
N MET A 275 -8.74 19.07 2.58
CA MET A 275 -7.66 18.61 1.72
C MET A 275 -7.64 19.38 0.41
N THR A 276 -6.45 19.63 -0.13
CA THR A 276 -6.27 20.31 -1.42
C THR A 276 -5.97 19.33 -2.55
N LYS A 277 -5.41 18.17 -2.22
CA LYS A 277 -5.14 17.08 -3.16
C LYS A 277 -5.80 15.77 -2.73
N ALA A 278 -6.21 14.98 -3.71
CA ALA A 278 -6.56 13.58 -3.55
C ALA A 278 -5.52 12.71 -4.23
N ILE A 279 -5.17 11.59 -3.60
CA ILE A 279 -4.25 10.59 -4.15
C ILE A 279 -4.88 9.20 -4.07
N LEU A 280 -4.49 8.33 -4.96
CA LEU A 280 -4.82 6.90 -4.96
C LEU A 280 -3.66 6.10 -5.54
N HIS A 281 -3.70 4.78 -5.35
CA HIS A 281 -2.80 3.84 -6.03
C HIS A 281 -3.64 2.81 -6.81
N VAL A 282 -3.17 2.45 -8.01
CA VAL A 282 -3.87 1.50 -8.89
C VAL A 282 -2.86 0.57 -9.58
N ASP A 283 -3.24 -0.69 -9.74
CA ASP A 283 -2.55 -1.63 -10.61
C ASP A 283 -2.83 -1.25 -12.08
N ASP A 284 -1.81 -1.01 -12.88
CA ASP A 284 -1.93 -0.62 -14.29
C ASP A 284 -2.63 -1.71 -15.15
N TYR A 285 -2.62 -2.94 -14.69
CA TYR A 285 -3.29 -4.09 -15.31
C TYR A 285 -4.59 -4.47 -14.59
N ASN A 286 -5.24 -3.50 -13.94
CA ASN A 286 -6.47 -3.72 -13.20
C ASN A 286 -7.56 -4.29 -14.12
N PRO A 287 -8.17 -5.45 -13.79
CA PRO A 287 -9.15 -6.11 -14.66
C PRO A 287 -10.46 -5.33 -14.83
N THR A 288 -10.71 -4.33 -13.98
CA THR A 288 -11.92 -3.49 -14.03
C THR A 288 -11.74 -2.20 -14.83
N GLU A 289 -10.56 -1.98 -15.44
CA GLU A 289 -10.20 -0.73 -16.13
C GLU A 289 -10.33 0.51 -15.24
N ALA A 290 -10.03 0.37 -13.95
CA ALA A 290 -10.18 1.44 -12.97
C ALA A 290 -9.36 2.70 -13.33
N LEU A 291 -8.22 2.54 -14.00
CA LEU A 291 -7.38 3.64 -14.47
C LEU A 291 -8.20 4.63 -15.33
N THR A 292 -8.98 4.11 -16.28
CA THR A 292 -9.86 4.94 -17.15
C THR A 292 -10.90 5.72 -16.34
N LEU A 293 -11.44 5.13 -15.27
CA LEU A 293 -12.36 5.83 -14.37
C LEU A 293 -11.65 7.00 -13.69
N TYR A 294 -10.44 6.75 -13.14
CA TYR A 294 -9.69 7.77 -12.41
C TYR A 294 -9.26 8.92 -13.31
N GLU A 295 -8.79 8.63 -14.52
CA GLU A 295 -8.46 9.66 -15.52
C GLU A 295 -9.67 10.52 -15.90
N LYS A 296 -10.86 9.90 -16.11
CA LYS A 296 -12.11 10.62 -16.38
C LYS A 296 -12.56 11.54 -15.24
N VAL A 297 -12.28 11.15 -14.00
CA VAL A 297 -12.57 11.98 -12.82
C VAL A 297 -11.58 13.13 -12.66
N GLY A 298 -10.40 13.04 -13.29
CA GLY A 298 -9.39 14.09 -13.31
C GLY A 298 -8.08 13.75 -12.63
N PHE A 299 -7.89 12.51 -12.21
CA PHE A 299 -6.60 12.04 -11.71
C PHE A 299 -5.57 11.94 -12.83
N ARG A 300 -4.31 12.19 -12.48
CA ARG A 300 -3.14 12.03 -13.37
C ARG A 300 -2.09 11.19 -12.68
N VAL A 301 -1.35 10.41 -13.48
CA VAL A 301 -0.23 9.62 -12.95
C VAL A 301 0.89 10.56 -12.49
N GLU A 302 1.26 10.45 -11.22
CA GLU A 302 2.38 11.18 -10.60
C GLU A 302 3.63 10.30 -10.54
N LYS A 303 3.45 9.01 -10.22
CA LYS A 303 4.55 8.09 -10.00
C LYS A 303 4.17 6.69 -10.44
N LYS A 304 5.15 5.93 -10.94
CA LYS A 304 5.01 4.49 -11.22
C LYS A 304 5.93 3.66 -10.33
N ASP A 305 5.45 2.51 -9.94
CA ASP A 305 6.22 1.46 -9.29
C ASP A 305 6.09 0.14 -10.04
N PHE A 306 7.10 -0.69 -9.90
CA PHE A 306 7.19 -1.98 -10.56
C PHE A 306 7.28 -3.10 -9.53
N THR A 307 6.56 -4.19 -9.78
CA THR A 307 6.76 -5.45 -9.05
C THR A 307 7.65 -6.36 -9.89
N TYR A 308 8.72 -6.78 -9.26
CA TYR A 308 9.65 -7.76 -9.78
C TYR A 308 9.46 -9.10 -9.06
N GLU A 309 9.55 -10.21 -9.78
CA GLU A 309 9.42 -11.55 -9.21
C GLU A 309 10.57 -12.44 -9.65
N ARG A 310 11.05 -13.29 -8.74
CA ARG A 310 12.05 -14.33 -8.99
C ARG A 310 11.60 -15.65 -8.38
N LYS A 311 11.71 -16.76 -9.13
CA LYS A 311 11.57 -18.14 -8.59
C LYS A 311 12.74 -18.47 -7.67
N LEU A 312 12.49 -19.16 -6.56
CA LEU A 312 13.47 -19.54 -5.55
C LEU A 312 13.98 -20.99 -5.71
#